data_aad00b58310c789b647d2dc35ccba74c
#
_entry.id   aad00b58310c789b647d2dc35ccba74c
#
_cell.length_a   1.000
_cell.length_b   1.000
_cell.length_c   1.000
_cell.angle_alpha   90.00
_cell.angle_beta   90.00
_cell.angle_gamma   90.00
#
_symmetry.space_group_name_H-M   'P 1'
#
loop_
_entity.id
_entity.type
_entity.pdbx_description
1 polymer ?
#
loop_
_entity_poly.entity_id
_entity_poly.type
_entity_poly.pdbx_seq_one_letter_code
_entity_poly.pdbx_strand_id
1 'polypeptide(L)'
;MHDIVILGGGSGGYACALRASQLGLSVVLIEKDKLGGTCLHRGCIPTKALLHAAEVADTAREGENFGVHSTFNGIDMSKVNSYKDGVIGRLYKGLQGLVKSRDITYVEGEGKLVAPNAVEVNGQRYEGKNIVLATGSYARTLPGLDITGRIMTSDQALTLDYVPASAIILGGGVIGVEFASVWRSFGVDVTVVEGLPHLVPAEDEAVSKAMERAFRKRGIDFKVGVRFQSAAQDAEGVTVTLESGETLRADLLLVAVGRGPRTENLGYEAQGISMDRGFVLTNERLATNVPNVFAVGDIVPGLQLAHRGFQQGIFVAEEIAGLAPQTIDETGIPRVTYSEPEVASIGYTEAQAKEKYGEIDSYEYNLGGNGKSQILGTTGFIKLVRQKDGPVVGVHMIGARVGELIGEAQLIYNWEAYPSEVANLIHAHPTQNEAMGEAHLALSGKPLHAHA
;
A
#
# COMPACT_ATOMS: atom_id res chain seq x y z
N MET A 1 23.10 -3.42 -28.57
CA MET A 1 22.85 -2.42 -27.50
C MET A 1 21.42 -1.97 -27.62
N HIS A 2 20.64 -2.07 -26.57
CA HIS A 2 19.22 -1.68 -26.52
C HIS A 2 19.08 -0.21 -26.09
N ASP A 3 17.90 0.38 -26.27
CA ASP A 3 17.66 1.73 -25.76
C ASP A 3 17.53 1.73 -24.24
N ILE A 4 16.87 0.69 -23.67
CA ILE A 4 16.69 0.55 -22.22
C ILE A 4 16.93 -0.90 -21.79
N VAL A 5 17.67 -1.09 -20.71
CA VAL A 5 17.75 -2.35 -19.95
C VAL A 5 17.17 -2.10 -18.56
N ILE A 6 16.15 -2.86 -18.18
CA ILE A 6 15.41 -2.73 -16.92
C ILE A 6 15.73 -3.92 -16.03
N LEU A 7 16.21 -3.67 -14.82
CA LEU A 7 16.50 -4.68 -13.82
C LEU A 7 15.39 -4.71 -12.76
N GLY A 8 14.55 -5.73 -12.82
CA GLY A 8 13.37 -5.94 -12.00
C GLY A 8 12.06 -5.80 -12.76
N GLY A 9 11.21 -6.82 -12.73
CA GLY A 9 9.93 -6.91 -13.42
C GLY A 9 8.71 -6.63 -12.56
N GLY A 10 8.90 -5.94 -11.41
CA GLY A 10 7.81 -5.44 -10.56
C GLY A 10 7.08 -4.24 -11.15
N SER A 11 6.21 -3.60 -10.36
CA SER A 11 5.32 -2.49 -10.77
C SER A 11 6.03 -1.41 -11.59
N GLY A 12 7.16 -0.89 -11.11
CA GLY A 12 7.91 0.14 -11.81
C GLY A 12 8.58 -0.38 -13.07
N GLY A 13 9.18 -1.58 -12.99
CA GLY A 13 9.93 -2.13 -14.12
C GLY A 13 9.05 -2.51 -15.31
N TYR A 14 7.96 -3.26 -15.10
CA TYR A 14 7.12 -3.62 -16.23
C TYR A 14 6.32 -2.44 -16.78
N ALA A 15 5.94 -1.47 -15.94
CA ALA A 15 5.30 -0.25 -16.43
C ALA A 15 6.25 0.57 -17.33
N CYS A 16 7.52 0.70 -16.93
CA CYS A 16 8.56 1.30 -17.76
C CYS A 16 8.73 0.54 -19.08
N ALA A 17 8.84 -0.79 -19.04
CA ALA A 17 9.01 -1.63 -20.23
C ALA A 17 7.85 -1.48 -21.21
N LEU A 18 6.61 -1.55 -20.73
CA LEU A 18 5.41 -1.42 -21.57
C LEU A 18 5.30 -0.02 -22.18
N ARG A 19 5.57 1.03 -21.41
CA ARG A 19 5.53 2.40 -21.90
C ARG A 19 6.64 2.69 -22.90
N ALA A 20 7.87 2.26 -22.61
CA ALA A 20 9.02 2.42 -23.51
C ALA A 20 8.80 1.74 -24.86
N SER A 21 8.27 0.51 -24.86
CA SER A 21 7.89 -0.20 -26.07
C SER A 21 6.83 0.56 -26.90
N GLN A 22 5.81 1.17 -26.25
CA GLN A 22 4.82 2.02 -26.93
C GLN A 22 5.44 3.24 -27.60
N LEU A 23 6.55 3.72 -27.07
CA LEU A 23 7.30 4.86 -27.60
C LEU A 23 8.33 4.46 -28.65
N GLY A 24 8.35 3.18 -29.05
CA GLY A 24 9.23 2.65 -30.09
C GLY A 24 10.66 2.38 -29.63
N LEU A 25 10.92 2.35 -28.31
CA LEU A 25 12.25 2.04 -27.77
C LEU A 25 12.45 0.53 -27.66
N SER A 26 13.67 0.07 -27.94
CA SER A 26 14.07 -1.32 -27.76
C SER A 26 14.35 -1.62 -26.29
N VAL A 27 13.66 -2.61 -25.71
CA VAL A 27 13.65 -2.89 -24.26
C VAL A 27 14.10 -4.30 -23.94
N VAL A 28 14.99 -4.43 -22.94
CA VAL A 28 15.25 -5.68 -22.22
C VAL A 28 14.68 -5.55 -20.81
N LEU A 29 13.85 -6.49 -20.40
CA LEU A 29 13.29 -6.59 -19.05
C LEU A 29 13.81 -7.85 -18.36
N ILE A 30 14.54 -7.67 -17.27
CA ILE A 30 15.19 -8.74 -16.51
C ILE A 30 14.44 -8.94 -15.19
N GLU A 31 13.98 -10.18 -14.91
CA GLU A 31 13.33 -10.53 -13.66
C GLU A 31 13.81 -11.89 -13.15
N LYS A 32 14.11 -11.98 -11.86
CA LYS A 32 14.65 -13.20 -11.26
C LYS A 32 13.61 -14.22 -10.81
N ASP A 33 12.35 -13.80 -10.65
CA ASP A 33 11.26 -14.64 -10.17
C ASP A 33 10.07 -14.57 -11.16
N LYS A 34 9.12 -13.66 -10.93
CA LYS A 34 7.91 -13.55 -11.75
C LYS A 34 7.59 -12.11 -12.07
N LEU A 35 7.20 -11.86 -13.33
CA LEU A 35 6.64 -10.57 -13.74
C LEU A 35 5.46 -10.17 -12.84
N GLY A 36 5.40 -8.88 -12.48
CA GLY A 36 4.42 -8.34 -11.53
C GLY A 36 4.97 -8.14 -10.14
N GLY A 37 6.08 -8.83 -9.80
CA GLY A 37 6.83 -8.63 -8.56
C GLY A 37 6.00 -8.82 -7.28
N THR A 38 6.38 -8.11 -6.22
CA THR A 38 5.76 -8.22 -4.89
C THR A 38 4.26 -7.95 -4.92
N CYS A 39 3.81 -6.88 -5.55
CA CYS A 39 2.40 -6.48 -5.55
C CYS A 39 1.49 -7.59 -6.08
N LEU A 40 1.82 -8.19 -7.22
CA LEU A 40 0.98 -9.22 -7.84
C LEU A 40 1.04 -10.56 -7.10
N HIS A 41 2.20 -10.96 -6.59
CA HIS A 41 2.41 -12.32 -6.10
C HIS A 41 2.46 -12.46 -4.57
N ARG A 42 2.91 -11.43 -3.83
CA ARG A 42 3.22 -11.49 -2.37
C ARG A 42 2.82 -10.21 -1.62
N GLY A 43 1.92 -9.40 -2.17
CA GLY A 43 1.52 -8.12 -1.57
C GLY A 43 0.08 -7.77 -1.84
N CYS A 44 -0.13 -6.76 -2.69
CA CYS A 44 -1.43 -6.13 -2.90
C CYS A 44 -2.53 -7.14 -3.29
N ILE A 45 -2.32 -7.86 -4.38
CA ILE A 45 -3.37 -8.72 -4.95
C ILE A 45 -3.74 -9.88 -4.02
N PRO A 46 -2.80 -10.70 -3.51
CA PRO A 46 -3.17 -11.78 -2.58
C PRO A 46 -3.79 -11.26 -1.28
N THR A 47 -3.30 -10.15 -0.71
CA THR A 47 -3.87 -9.58 0.51
C THR A 47 -5.30 -9.09 0.29
N LYS A 48 -5.57 -8.38 -0.81
CA LYS A 48 -6.92 -7.88 -1.12
C LYS A 48 -7.88 -9.02 -1.46
N ALA A 49 -7.40 -10.12 -2.03
CA ALA A 49 -8.21 -11.33 -2.20
C ALA A 49 -8.59 -11.96 -0.83
N LEU A 50 -7.67 -11.99 0.15
CA LEU A 50 -7.98 -12.44 1.50
C LEU A 50 -8.95 -11.48 2.21
N LEU A 51 -8.78 -10.17 2.07
CA LEU A 51 -9.68 -9.17 2.64
C LEU A 51 -11.10 -9.28 2.06
N HIS A 52 -11.23 -9.55 0.75
CA HIS A 52 -12.54 -9.82 0.17
C HIS A 52 -13.18 -11.11 0.69
N ALA A 53 -12.40 -12.17 0.88
CA ALA A 53 -12.91 -13.38 1.53
C ALA A 53 -13.34 -13.11 2.99
N ALA A 54 -12.64 -12.22 3.69
CA ALA A 54 -12.98 -11.75 5.03
C ALA A 54 -14.29 -10.96 5.04
N GLU A 55 -14.50 -10.04 4.09
CA GLU A 55 -15.75 -9.30 3.89
C GLU A 55 -16.95 -10.25 3.66
N VAL A 56 -16.77 -11.28 2.82
CA VAL A 56 -17.80 -12.31 2.57
C VAL A 56 -18.13 -13.07 3.86
N ALA A 57 -17.12 -13.40 4.68
CA ALA A 57 -17.33 -14.08 5.96
C ALA A 57 -18.11 -13.20 6.95
N ASP A 58 -17.77 -11.92 7.07
CA ASP A 58 -18.47 -10.97 7.93
C ASP A 58 -19.92 -10.75 7.43
N THR A 59 -20.13 -10.57 6.14
CA THR A 59 -21.46 -10.47 5.53
C THR A 59 -22.34 -11.69 5.85
N ALA A 60 -21.76 -12.90 5.81
CA ALA A 60 -22.49 -14.13 6.14
C ALA A 60 -22.86 -14.21 7.63
N ARG A 61 -22.04 -13.67 8.55
CA ARG A 61 -22.35 -13.63 9.99
C ARG A 61 -23.38 -12.57 10.35
N GLU A 62 -23.30 -11.42 9.68
CA GLU A 62 -24.06 -10.22 10.01
C GLU A 62 -25.38 -10.11 9.24
N GLY A 63 -25.69 -11.10 8.38
CA GLY A 63 -26.90 -11.10 7.54
C GLY A 63 -28.20 -10.84 8.32
N GLU A 64 -28.30 -11.32 9.55
CA GLU A 64 -29.48 -11.10 10.40
C GLU A 64 -29.76 -9.62 10.71
N ASN A 65 -28.75 -8.78 10.75
CA ASN A 65 -28.91 -7.33 10.90
C ASN A 65 -29.73 -6.70 9.76
N PHE A 66 -29.77 -7.39 8.62
CA PHE A 66 -30.49 -6.99 7.42
C PHE A 66 -31.71 -7.88 7.11
N GLY A 67 -32.10 -8.75 8.06
CA GLY A 67 -33.20 -9.70 7.87
C GLY A 67 -32.87 -10.90 6.97
N VAL A 68 -31.60 -11.16 6.70
CA VAL A 68 -31.13 -12.29 5.90
C VAL A 68 -30.61 -13.40 6.80
N HIS A 69 -31.31 -14.53 6.86
CA HIS A 69 -30.88 -15.69 7.64
C HIS A 69 -29.83 -16.48 6.88
N SER A 70 -28.64 -16.60 7.44
CA SER A 70 -27.54 -17.39 6.91
C SER A 70 -26.87 -18.20 8.01
N THR A 71 -26.22 -19.29 7.64
CA THR A 71 -25.42 -20.11 8.57
C THR A 71 -23.96 -20.03 8.16
N PHE A 72 -23.13 -19.49 9.04
CA PHE A 72 -21.68 -19.47 8.84
C PHE A 72 -21.05 -20.73 9.44
N ASN A 73 -20.51 -21.59 8.59
CA ASN A 73 -19.94 -22.88 8.99
C ASN A 73 -18.40 -22.87 9.13
N GLY A 74 -17.76 -21.69 9.03
CA GLY A 74 -16.30 -21.53 9.13
C GLY A 74 -15.63 -21.19 7.80
N ILE A 75 -14.31 -21.20 7.82
CA ILE A 75 -13.44 -20.85 6.70
C ILE A 75 -12.74 -22.10 6.16
N ASP A 76 -12.89 -22.37 4.87
CA ASP A 76 -12.14 -23.39 4.13
C ASP A 76 -10.92 -22.73 3.47
N MET A 77 -9.76 -22.77 4.15
CA MET A 77 -8.54 -22.13 3.66
C MET A 77 -8.05 -22.69 2.32
N SER A 78 -8.35 -23.96 2.01
CA SER A 78 -8.01 -24.54 0.70
C SER A 78 -8.75 -23.83 -0.44
N LYS A 79 -10.05 -23.54 -0.24
CA LYS A 79 -10.85 -22.79 -1.21
C LYS A 79 -10.48 -21.31 -1.26
N VAL A 80 -10.22 -20.69 -0.11
CA VAL A 80 -9.74 -19.30 -0.03
C VAL A 80 -8.42 -19.16 -0.80
N ASN A 81 -7.48 -20.07 -0.59
CA ASN A 81 -6.21 -20.06 -1.33
C ASN A 81 -6.41 -20.32 -2.83
N SER A 82 -7.27 -21.27 -3.21
CA SER A 82 -7.60 -21.53 -4.61
C SER A 82 -8.20 -20.30 -5.31
N TYR A 83 -9.10 -19.59 -4.63
CA TYR A 83 -9.66 -18.32 -5.12
C TYR A 83 -8.57 -17.25 -5.31
N LYS A 84 -7.76 -17.00 -4.27
CA LYS A 84 -6.65 -16.05 -4.31
C LYS A 84 -5.65 -16.36 -5.44
N ASP A 85 -5.22 -17.61 -5.54
CA ASP A 85 -4.25 -18.06 -6.54
C ASP A 85 -4.84 -18.00 -7.96
N GLY A 86 -6.15 -18.26 -8.10
CA GLY A 86 -6.87 -18.07 -9.35
C GLY A 86 -6.89 -16.60 -9.82
N VAL A 87 -7.05 -15.63 -8.90
CA VAL A 87 -6.97 -14.20 -9.21
C VAL A 87 -5.56 -13.84 -9.68
N ILE A 88 -4.54 -14.23 -8.92
CA ILE A 88 -3.13 -13.99 -9.25
C ILE A 88 -2.79 -14.60 -10.62
N GLY A 89 -3.18 -15.84 -10.85
CA GLY A 89 -2.89 -16.54 -12.10
C GLY A 89 -3.48 -15.88 -13.35
N ARG A 90 -4.71 -15.37 -13.27
CA ARG A 90 -5.33 -14.62 -14.38
C ARG A 90 -4.58 -13.32 -14.69
N LEU A 91 -4.25 -12.54 -13.66
CA LEU A 91 -3.52 -11.27 -13.82
C LEU A 91 -2.10 -11.52 -14.35
N TYR A 92 -1.42 -12.54 -13.85
CA TYR A 92 -0.07 -12.92 -14.29
C TYR A 92 -0.05 -13.33 -15.77
N LYS A 93 -0.98 -14.18 -16.22
CA LYS A 93 -1.12 -14.54 -17.63
C LYS A 93 -1.39 -13.33 -18.52
N GLY A 94 -2.23 -12.41 -18.05
CA GLY A 94 -2.49 -11.15 -18.78
C GLY A 94 -1.22 -10.32 -18.95
N LEU A 95 -0.45 -10.14 -17.87
CA LEU A 95 0.81 -9.39 -17.92
C LEU A 95 1.87 -10.04 -18.82
N GLN A 96 2.03 -11.38 -18.75
CA GLN A 96 2.91 -12.13 -19.64
C GLN A 96 2.50 -11.94 -21.10
N GLY A 97 1.20 -11.98 -21.39
CA GLY A 97 0.66 -11.72 -22.74
C GLY A 97 0.99 -10.32 -23.24
N LEU A 98 0.86 -9.30 -22.37
CA LEU A 98 1.21 -7.91 -22.71
C LEU A 98 2.70 -7.75 -23.02
N VAL A 99 3.58 -8.27 -22.18
CA VAL A 99 5.04 -8.20 -22.41
C VAL A 99 5.41 -8.88 -23.72
N LYS A 100 4.86 -10.07 -23.96
CA LYS A 100 5.11 -10.83 -25.22
C LYS A 100 4.61 -10.09 -26.46
N SER A 101 3.48 -9.40 -26.38
CA SER A 101 2.86 -8.70 -27.52
C SER A 101 3.53 -7.37 -27.87
N ARG A 102 4.51 -6.91 -27.07
CA ARG A 102 5.13 -5.59 -27.18
C ARG A 102 6.60 -5.62 -27.62
N ASP A 103 7.09 -6.73 -28.17
CA ASP A 103 8.48 -6.92 -28.59
C ASP A 103 9.53 -6.61 -27.51
N ILE A 104 9.15 -6.82 -26.22
CA ILE A 104 10.05 -6.69 -25.09
C ILE A 104 10.88 -7.97 -24.97
N THR A 105 12.20 -7.85 -24.98
CA THR A 105 13.10 -8.97 -24.67
C THR A 105 13.02 -9.27 -23.18
N TYR A 106 12.28 -10.33 -22.81
CA TYR A 106 12.15 -10.77 -21.42
C TYR A 106 13.24 -11.80 -21.09
N VAL A 107 13.95 -11.56 -19.98
CA VAL A 107 15.07 -12.42 -19.52
C VAL A 107 14.80 -12.86 -18.07
N GLU A 108 14.68 -14.16 -17.88
CA GLU A 108 14.58 -14.74 -16.53
C GLU A 108 15.97 -14.97 -15.94
N GLY A 109 16.18 -14.44 -14.74
CA GLY A 109 17.41 -14.64 -13.99
C GLY A 109 17.77 -13.48 -13.07
N GLU A 110 18.67 -13.76 -12.13
CA GLU A 110 19.19 -12.75 -11.23
C GLU A 110 20.22 -11.88 -11.93
N GLY A 111 19.84 -10.63 -12.17
CA GLY A 111 20.70 -9.65 -12.84
C GLY A 111 21.54 -8.85 -11.85
N LYS A 112 22.74 -8.44 -12.28
CA LYS A 112 23.63 -7.52 -11.55
C LYS A 112 24.10 -6.40 -12.47
N LEU A 113 24.15 -5.20 -11.96
CA LEU A 113 24.76 -4.06 -12.63
C LEU A 113 26.28 -4.25 -12.64
N VAL A 114 26.86 -4.48 -13.80
CA VAL A 114 28.31 -4.75 -13.95
C VAL A 114 29.08 -3.60 -14.61
N ALA A 115 28.34 -2.68 -15.21
CA ALA A 115 28.86 -1.41 -15.75
C ALA A 115 27.73 -0.38 -15.76
N PRO A 116 28.01 0.94 -15.85
CA PRO A 116 26.97 1.98 -15.92
C PRO A 116 25.93 1.77 -17.04
N ASN A 117 26.27 0.99 -18.07
CA ASN A 117 25.42 0.70 -19.21
C ASN A 117 25.13 -0.79 -19.40
N ALA A 118 25.42 -1.66 -18.42
CA ALA A 118 25.28 -3.09 -18.61
C ALA A 118 24.81 -3.83 -17.36
N VAL A 119 23.88 -4.74 -17.57
CA VAL A 119 23.43 -5.74 -16.59
C VAL A 119 23.86 -7.13 -17.05
N GLU A 120 24.40 -7.94 -16.15
CA GLU A 120 24.76 -9.32 -16.40
C GLU A 120 23.76 -10.28 -15.76
N VAL A 121 23.32 -11.30 -16.51
CA VAL A 121 22.43 -12.38 -16.05
C VAL A 121 22.99 -13.69 -16.54
N ASN A 122 23.26 -14.65 -15.66
CA ASN A 122 23.75 -15.99 -15.99
C ASN A 122 25.00 -15.97 -16.92
N GLY A 123 25.91 -15.00 -16.70
CA GLY A 123 27.12 -14.84 -17.50
C GLY A 123 26.90 -14.16 -18.87
N GLN A 124 25.66 -13.82 -19.23
CA GLN A 124 25.35 -13.04 -20.43
C GLN A 124 25.17 -11.56 -20.08
N ARG A 125 25.81 -10.69 -20.83
CA ARG A 125 25.77 -9.24 -20.67
C ARG A 125 24.73 -8.60 -21.59
N TYR A 126 23.87 -7.75 -21.01
CA TYR A 126 22.86 -6.96 -21.71
C TYR A 126 23.24 -5.49 -21.61
N GLU A 127 23.51 -4.86 -22.74
CA GLU A 127 23.93 -3.46 -22.83
C GLU A 127 22.79 -2.56 -23.28
N GLY A 128 22.61 -1.44 -22.58
CA GLY A 128 21.62 -0.40 -22.89
C GLY A 128 22.24 0.99 -22.97
N LYS A 129 21.60 1.87 -23.74
CA LYS A 129 21.89 3.32 -23.67
C LYS A 129 21.49 3.88 -22.31
N ASN A 130 20.42 3.32 -21.72
CA ASN A 130 19.90 3.67 -20.41
C ASN A 130 19.67 2.41 -19.57
N ILE A 131 19.89 2.50 -18.28
CA ILE A 131 19.59 1.45 -17.29
C ILE A 131 18.50 1.94 -16.35
N VAL A 132 17.51 1.10 -16.08
CA VAL A 132 16.47 1.38 -15.07
C VAL A 132 16.52 0.31 -13.97
N LEU A 133 16.82 0.75 -12.75
CA LEU A 133 16.86 -0.08 -11.55
C LEU A 133 15.46 -0.12 -10.92
N ALA A 134 14.87 -1.31 -10.81
CA ALA A 134 13.49 -1.51 -10.33
C ALA A 134 13.35 -2.79 -9.48
N THR A 135 14.34 -3.11 -8.65
CA THR A 135 14.47 -4.38 -7.95
C THR A 135 13.56 -4.55 -6.74
N GLY A 136 12.78 -3.52 -6.40
CA GLY A 136 11.68 -3.60 -5.44
C GLY A 136 12.13 -3.72 -3.98
N SER A 137 11.35 -4.44 -3.18
CA SER A 137 11.53 -4.52 -1.73
C SER A 137 11.37 -5.93 -1.18
N TYR A 138 11.75 -6.09 0.10
CA TYR A 138 11.55 -7.30 0.90
C TYR A 138 10.88 -6.95 2.23
N ALA A 139 10.20 -7.91 2.86
CA ALA A 139 9.65 -7.74 4.20
C ALA A 139 10.78 -7.62 5.23
N ARG A 140 10.81 -6.53 6.00
CA ARG A 140 11.78 -6.33 7.07
C ARG A 140 11.51 -7.24 8.25
N THR A 141 12.57 -7.60 8.95
CA THR A 141 12.53 -8.30 10.24
C THR A 141 13.16 -7.42 11.32
N LEU A 142 13.06 -7.86 12.56
CA LEU A 142 13.75 -7.22 13.68
C LEU A 142 15.08 -7.93 13.96
N PRO A 143 16.13 -7.22 14.40
CA PRO A 143 17.39 -7.83 14.76
C PRO A 143 17.21 -8.94 15.80
N GLY A 144 17.82 -10.10 15.57
CA GLY A 144 17.74 -11.26 16.47
C GLY A 144 16.41 -12.02 16.42
N LEU A 145 15.53 -11.71 15.50
CA LEU A 145 14.27 -12.44 15.29
C LEU A 145 14.33 -13.29 14.03
N ASP A 146 14.44 -14.60 14.20
CA ASP A 146 14.47 -15.55 13.10
C ASP A 146 13.06 -15.83 12.57
N ILE A 147 12.89 -15.73 11.25
CA ILE A 147 11.63 -16.04 10.57
C ILE A 147 11.60 -17.53 10.27
N THR A 148 11.02 -18.28 11.16
CA THR A 148 10.91 -19.75 11.07
C THR A 148 9.71 -20.26 11.88
N GLY A 149 9.16 -21.41 11.48
CA GLY A 149 8.09 -22.08 12.19
C GLY A 149 6.84 -21.22 12.36
N ARG A 150 6.56 -20.79 13.60
CA ARG A 150 5.38 -19.98 13.95
C ARG A 150 5.63 -18.46 13.83
N ILE A 151 6.86 -18.06 13.54
CA ILE A 151 7.27 -16.68 13.34
C ILE A 151 7.42 -16.43 11.84
N MET A 152 6.63 -15.53 11.28
CA MET A 152 6.53 -15.35 9.84
C MET A 152 6.42 -13.88 9.43
N THR A 153 6.74 -13.59 8.18
CA THR A 153 6.42 -12.32 7.52
C THR A 153 5.11 -12.44 6.73
N SER A 154 4.69 -11.36 6.10
CA SER A 154 3.52 -11.36 5.20
C SER A 154 3.65 -12.39 4.06
N ASP A 155 4.86 -12.69 3.59
CA ASP A 155 5.07 -13.63 2.50
C ASP A 155 4.58 -15.05 2.87
N GLN A 156 4.89 -15.52 4.09
CA GLN A 156 4.40 -16.82 4.59
C GLN A 156 2.93 -16.75 5.02
N ALA A 157 2.51 -15.64 5.66
CA ALA A 157 1.13 -15.47 6.13
C ALA A 157 0.11 -15.54 4.98
N LEU A 158 0.46 -15.08 3.77
CA LEU A 158 -0.36 -15.19 2.57
C LEU A 158 -0.55 -16.63 2.05
N THR A 159 0.23 -17.58 2.55
CA THR A 159 0.21 -18.99 2.11
C THR A 159 -0.27 -19.96 3.19
N LEU A 160 -0.74 -19.46 4.35
CA LEU A 160 -1.31 -20.30 5.38
C LEU A 160 -2.48 -21.13 4.83
N ASP A 161 -2.49 -22.41 5.15
CA ASP A 161 -3.52 -23.37 4.73
C ASP A 161 -4.52 -23.70 5.85
N TYR A 162 -4.40 -23.04 7.00
CA TYR A 162 -5.29 -23.15 8.15
C TYR A 162 -5.56 -21.79 8.78
N VAL A 163 -6.60 -21.71 9.61
CA VAL A 163 -6.90 -20.55 10.43
C VAL A 163 -6.32 -20.77 11.84
N PRO A 164 -5.37 -19.96 12.32
CA PRO A 164 -4.86 -20.09 13.68
C PRO A 164 -5.92 -19.70 14.71
N ALA A 165 -5.84 -20.19 15.95
CA ALA A 165 -6.75 -19.76 17.01
C ALA A 165 -6.38 -18.34 17.49
N SER A 166 -5.09 -17.99 17.52
CA SER A 166 -4.63 -16.67 17.95
C SER A 166 -3.40 -16.19 17.18
N ALA A 167 -3.21 -14.89 17.08
CA ALA A 167 -2.06 -14.29 16.42
C ALA A 167 -1.62 -12.99 17.08
N ILE A 168 -0.31 -12.82 17.21
CA ILE A 168 0.31 -11.53 17.52
C ILE A 168 0.85 -10.94 16.22
N ILE A 169 0.65 -9.63 16.02
CA ILE A 169 1.15 -8.89 14.87
C ILE A 169 2.10 -7.81 15.37
N LEU A 170 3.36 -7.88 15.00
CA LEU A 170 4.33 -6.81 15.23
C LEU A 170 4.29 -5.81 14.10
N GLY A 171 3.85 -4.58 14.41
CA GLY A 171 3.66 -3.47 13.48
C GLY A 171 2.19 -3.17 13.22
N GLY A 172 1.76 -1.99 13.64
CA GLY A 172 0.42 -1.44 13.44
C GLY A 172 0.27 -0.57 12.19
N GLY A 173 1.20 -0.69 11.23
CA GLY A 173 1.11 -0.06 9.91
C GLY A 173 0.15 -0.80 8.97
N VAL A 174 0.11 -0.36 7.69
CA VAL A 174 -0.84 -0.86 6.67
C VAL A 174 -0.92 -2.38 6.62
N ILE A 175 0.21 -3.07 6.51
CA ILE A 175 0.25 -4.53 6.41
C ILE A 175 -0.33 -5.18 7.67
N GLY A 176 0.07 -4.70 8.85
CA GLY A 176 -0.38 -5.26 10.12
C GLY A 176 -1.88 -5.12 10.33
N VAL A 177 -2.46 -3.95 10.07
CA VAL A 177 -3.91 -3.72 10.27
C VAL A 177 -4.76 -4.44 9.21
N GLU A 178 -4.25 -4.63 7.99
CA GLU A 178 -4.92 -5.45 6.97
C GLU A 178 -4.98 -6.92 7.39
N PHE A 179 -3.85 -7.52 7.84
CA PHE A 179 -3.85 -8.88 8.36
C PHE A 179 -4.68 -9.03 9.64
N ALA A 180 -4.65 -8.04 10.54
CA ALA A 180 -5.51 -8.03 11.72
C ALA A 180 -6.99 -8.10 11.33
N SER A 181 -7.40 -7.35 10.31
CA SER A 181 -8.77 -7.37 9.78
C SER A 181 -9.14 -8.72 9.18
N VAL A 182 -8.27 -9.31 8.32
CA VAL A 182 -8.49 -10.64 7.72
C VAL A 182 -8.64 -11.70 8.80
N TRP A 183 -7.68 -11.79 9.70
CA TRP A 183 -7.66 -12.84 10.71
C TRP A 183 -8.80 -12.70 11.71
N ARG A 184 -9.14 -11.47 12.12
CA ARG A 184 -10.31 -11.26 12.97
C ARG A 184 -11.60 -11.72 12.31
N SER A 185 -11.80 -11.40 11.03
CA SER A 185 -12.96 -11.87 10.26
C SER A 185 -12.97 -13.40 10.08
N PHE A 186 -11.80 -14.04 10.08
CA PHE A 186 -11.71 -15.52 10.06
C PHE A 186 -11.93 -16.17 11.43
N GLY A 187 -12.05 -15.36 12.51
CA GLY A 187 -12.33 -15.86 13.87
C GLY A 187 -11.09 -16.00 14.75
N VAL A 188 -9.94 -15.45 14.33
CA VAL A 188 -8.70 -15.45 15.08
C VAL A 188 -8.74 -14.41 16.21
N ASP A 189 -8.20 -14.74 17.38
CA ASP A 189 -7.91 -13.76 18.43
C ASP A 189 -6.63 -13.00 18.07
N VAL A 190 -6.75 -11.70 17.83
CA VAL A 190 -5.66 -10.88 17.31
C VAL A 190 -5.21 -9.82 18.30
N THR A 191 -3.89 -9.73 18.53
CA THR A 191 -3.24 -8.65 19.24
C THR A 191 -2.19 -7.97 18.38
N VAL A 192 -2.34 -6.66 18.13
CA VAL A 192 -1.35 -5.86 17.40
C VAL A 192 -0.41 -5.17 18.38
N VAL A 193 0.89 -5.21 18.14
CA VAL A 193 1.91 -4.50 18.93
C VAL A 193 2.59 -3.47 18.04
N GLU A 194 2.51 -2.20 18.42
CA GLU A 194 3.07 -1.07 17.66
C GLU A 194 3.99 -0.23 18.56
N GLY A 195 5.19 0.05 18.07
CA GLY A 195 6.19 0.87 18.78
C GLY A 195 5.89 2.36 18.80
N LEU A 196 5.09 2.85 17.85
CA LEU A 196 4.67 4.24 17.75
C LEU A 196 3.36 4.47 18.54
N PRO A 197 3.00 5.74 18.83
CA PRO A 197 1.85 6.06 19.70
C PRO A 197 0.49 5.64 19.17
N HIS A 198 0.35 5.37 17.88
CA HIS A 198 -0.92 5.07 17.22
C HIS A 198 -0.81 3.93 16.21
N LEU A 199 -1.93 3.25 15.92
CA LEU A 199 -2.08 2.43 14.71
C LEU A 199 -2.10 3.35 13.48
N VAL A 200 -1.68 2.82 12.33
CA VAL A 200 -1.53 3.56 11.06
C VAL A 200 -0.85 4.93 11.25
N PRO A 201 0.34 4.97 11.86
CA PRO A 201 0.95 6.19 12.40
C PRO A 201 1.36 7.20 11.32
N ALA A 202 1.33 6.83 10.04
CA ALA A 202 1.59 7.71 8.91
C ALA A 202 0.35 8.49 8.44
N GLU A 203 -0.84 8.17 8.99
CA GLU A 203 -2.10 8.83 8.66
C GLU A 203 -2.37 10.03 9.57
N ASP A 204 -3.40 10.81 9.25
CA ASP A 204 -3.88 11.89 10.13
C ASP A 204 -4.29 11.31 11.49
N GLU A 205 -4.00 12.02 12.57
CA GLU A 205 -4.24 11.55 13.94
C GLU A 205 -5.72 11.20 14.21
N ALA A 206 -6.65 11.93 13.57
CA ALA A 206 -8.07 11.63 13.68
C ALA A 206 -8.41 10.25 13.09
N VAL A 207 -7.78 9.91 11.97
CA VAL A 207 -7.91 8.59 11.32
C VAL A 207 -7.36 7.49 12.23
N SER A 208 -6.15 7.67 12.78
CA SER A 208 -5.54 6.70 13.70
C SER A 208 -6.43 6.43 14.91
N LYS A 209 -6.95 7.48 15.55
CA LYS A 209 -7.87 7.36 16.67
C LYS A 209 -9.20 6.66 16.31
N ALA A 210 -9.70 6.91 15.11
CA ALA A 210 -10.91 6.23 14.62
C ALA A 210 -10.66 4.75 14.34
N MET A 211 -9.52 4.40 13.73
CA MET A 211 -9.09 3.02 13.52
C MET A 211 -9.00 2.26 14.84
N GLU A 212 -8.36 2.84 15.85
CA GLU A 212 -8.25 2.24 17.18
C GLU A 212 -9.61 1.99 17.85
N ARG A 213 -10.56 2.94 17.71
CA ARG A 213 -11.94 2.72 18.21
C ARG A 213 -12.64 1.59 17.48
N ALA A 214 -12.49 1.54 16.15
CA ALA A 214 -13.08 0.49 15.30
C ALA A 214 -12.50 -0.89 15.64
N PHE A 215 -11.19 -1.00 15.84
CA PHE A 215 -10.52 -2.25 16.19
C PHE A 215 -10.98 -2.77 17.54
N ARG A 216 -11.07 -1.91 18.58
CA ARG A 216 -11.65 -2.31 19.88
C ARG A 216 -13.09 -2.83 19.74
N LYS A 217 -13.92 -2.15 18.94
CA LYS A 217 -15.30 -2.58 18.69
C LYS A 217 -15.36 -3.94 18.01
N ARG A 218 -14.41 -4.23 17.09
CA ARG A 218 -14.30 -5.52 16.41
C ARG A 218 -13.66 -6.62 17.27
N GLY A 219 -13.18 -6.31 18.48
CA GLY A 219 -12.46 -7.24 19.35
C GLY A 219 -11.06 -7.57 18.84
N ILE A 220 -10.39 -6.61 18.21
CA ILE A 220 -8.97 -6.67 17.90
C ILE A 220 -8.25 -5.93 19.02
N ASP A 221 -7.43 -6.64 19.78
CA ASP A 221 -6.60 -6.04 20.81
C ASP A 221 -5.37 -5.39 20.20
N PHE A 222 -4.90 -4.30 20.82
CA PHE A 222 -3.66 -3.68 20.40
C PHE A 222 -2.95 -2.95 21.54
N LYS A 223 -1.64 -2.86 21.44
CA LYS A 223 -0.74 -2.13 22.31
C LYS A 223 0.10 -1.17 21.46
N VAL A 224 -0.05 0.11 21.71
CA VAL A 224 0.68 1.18 21.01
C VAL A 224 1.68 1.84 21.97
N GLY A 225 2.75 2.43 21.44
CA GLY A 225 3.83 3.03 22.22
C GLY A 225 4.67 2.00 22.98
N VAL A 226 4.60 0.72 22.62
CA VAL A 226 5.32 -0.37 23.26
C VAL A 226 6.26 -1.07 22.30
N ARG A 227 7.49 -1.36 22.73
CA ARG A 227 8.50 -1.95 21.88
C ARG A 227 8.66 -3.44 22.14
N PHE A 228 8.88 -4.16 21.05
CA PHE A 228 9.28 -5.55 21.04
C PHE A 228 10.69 -5.71 21.64
N GLN A 229 10.87 -6.70 22.50
CA GLN A 229 12.17 -7.09 23.04
C GLN A 229 12.66 -8.40 22.44
N SER A 230 11.86 -9.47 22.54
CA SER A 230 12.23 -10.78 22.03
C SER A 230 10.99 -11.64 21.75
N ALA A 231 11.20 -12.73 20.99
CA ALA A 231 10.21 -13.80 20.86
C ALA A 231 10.87 -15.16 20.99
N ALA A 232 10.13 -16.10 21.58
CA ALA A 232 10.49 -17.50 21.64
C ALA A 232 9.31 -18.35 21.19
N GLN A 233 9.55 -19.49 20.54
CA GLN A 233 8.51 -20.41 20.12
C GLN A 233 8.75 -21.83 20.64
N ASP A 234 7.66 -22.55 20.84
CA ASP A 234 7.65 -23.96 21.21
C ASP A 234 6.60 -24.73 20.37
N ALA A 235 6.32 -25.97 20.75
CA ALA A 235 5.33 -26.81 20.04
C ALA A 235 3.90 -26.23 20.09
N GLU A 236 3.58 -25.42 21.09
CA GLU A 236 2.22 -24.92 21.35
C GLU A 236 2.00 -23.49 20.88
N GLY A 237 3.06 -22.69 20.67
CA GLY A 237 2.85 -21.28 20.26
C GLY A 237 4.12 -20.44 20.27
N VAL A 238 3.90 -19.12 20.19
CA VAL A 238 4.94 -18.08 20.26
C VAL A 238 4.69 -17.22 21.49
N THR A 239 5.73 -16.96 22.27
CA THR A 239 5.72 -15.99 23.38
C THR A 239 6.51 -14.76 22.95
N VAL A 240 5.87 -13.62 22.92
CA VAL A 240 6.49 -12.30 22.66
C VAL A 240 6.72 -11.61 23.98
N THR A 241 7.94 -11.11 24.22
CA THR A 241 8.29 -10.29 25.38
C THR A 241 8.46 -8.84 24.92
N LEU A 242 7.82 -7.91 25.61
CA LEU A 242 7.90 -6.47 25.38
C LEU A 242 9.00 -5.85 26.26
N GLU A 243 9.52 -4.68 25.89
CA GLU A 243 10.52 -3.96 26.71
C GLU A 243 10.03 -3.65 28.13
N SER A 244 8.71 -3.57 28.35
CA SER A 244 8.09 -3.44 29.68
C SER A 244 8.22 -4.67 30.58
N GLY A 245 8.67 -5.81 30.05
CA GLY A 245 8.67 -7.11 30.70
C GLY A 245 7.34 -7.87 30.58
N GLU A 246 6.32 -7.28 30.00
CA GLU A 246 5.06 -7.96 29.71
C GLU A 246 5.26 -9.04 28.64
N THR A 247 4.57 -10.16 28.79
CA THR A 247 4.61 -11.26 27.81
C THR A 247 3.22 -11.48 27.20
N LEU A 248 3.20 -11.74 25.89
CA LEU A 248 2.02 -12.12 25.12
C LEU A 248 2.25 -13.50 24.52
N ARG A 249 1.21 -14.33 24.46
CA ARG A 249 1.29 -15.66 23.86
C ARG A 249 0.20 -15.84 22.81
N ALA A 250 0.56 -16.45 21.68
CA ALA A 250 -0.35 -16.78 20.59
C ALA A 250 0.16 -17.97 19.77
N ASP A 251 -0.67 -18.52 18.87
CA ASP A 251 -0.27 -19.60 17.96
C ASP A 251 0.77 -19.14 16.94
N LEU A 252 0.65 -17.91 16.46
CA LEU A 252 1.50 -17.31 15.43
C LEU A 252 1.98 -15.91 15.79
N LEU A 253 3.14 -15.57 15.24
CA LEU A 253 3.67 -14.22 15.24
C LEU A 253 3.88 -13.74 13.79
N LEU A 254 3.15 -12.69 13.38
CA LEU A 254 3.38 -11.99 12.13
C LEU A 254 4.31 -10.79 12.36
N VAL A 255 5.40 -10.74 11.62
CA VAL A 255 6.33 -9.60 11.61
C VAL A 255 5.97 -8.69 10.44
N ALA A 256 5.36 -7.54 10.72
CA ALA A 256 4.86 -6.56 9.76
C ALA A 256 5.46 -5.16 9.98
N VAL A 257 6.77 -5.11 10.28
CA VAL A 257 7.52 -3.88 10.66
C VAL A 257 8.02 -3.06 9.46
N GLY A 258 7.37 -3.22 8.31
CA GLY A 258 7.66 -2.47 7.09
C GLY A 258 8.48 -3.25 6.07
N ARG A 259 8.90 -2.55 5.01
CA ARG A 259 9.65 -3.13 3.89
C ARG A 259 11.01 -2.45 3.72
N GLY A 260 12.03 -3.22 3.29
CA GLY A 260 13.36 -2.73 2.95
C GLY A 260 13.60 -2.75 1.45
N PRO A 261 14.38 -1.80 0.90
CA PRO A 261 14.74 -1.79 -0.51
C PRO A 261 15.65 -2.98 -0.85
N ARG A 262 15.41 -3.63 -1.99
CA ARG A 262 16.22 -4.75 -2.47
C ARG A 262 17.33 -4.23 -3.38
N THR A 263 18.47 -3.89 -2.80
CA THR A 263 19.61 -3.27 -3.48
C THR A 263 20.94 -3.96 -3.17
N GLU A 264 20.95 -4.84 -2.17
CA GLU A 264 22.16 -5.52 -1.72
C GLU A 264 22.70 -6.51 -2.75
N ASN A 265 24.02 -6.54 -2.93
CA ASN A 265 24.75 -7.47 -3.83
C ASN A 265 24.36 -7.38 -5.32
N LEU A 266 23.72 -6.30 -5.75
CA LEU A 266 23.29 -6.08 -7.13
C LEU A 266 24.27 -5.24 -7.96
N GLY A 267 25.44 -4.90 -7.39
CA GLY A 267 26.49 -4.16 -8.05
C GLY A 267 26.33 -2.64 -8.05
N TYR A 268 25.29 -2.11 -7.41
CA TYR A 268 24.98 -0.67 -7.43
C TYR A 268 26.12 0.18 -6.84
N GLU A 269 26.58 -0.16 -5.64
CA GLU A 269 27.69 0.54 -4.98
C GLU A 269 29.00 0.42 -5.76
N ALA A 270 29.28 -0.76 -6.34
CA ALA A 270 30.46 -1.01 -7.16
C ALA A 270 30.48 -0.15 -8.46
N GLN A 271 29.33 0.26 -8.94
CA GLN A 271 29.19 1.17 -10.08
C GLN A 271 29.03 2.65 -9.66
N GLY A 272 29.24 2.96 -8.39
CA GLY A 272 29.24 4.33 -7.87
C GLY A 272 27.84 4.94 -7.70
N ILE A 273 26.79 4.13 -7.67
CA ILE A 273 25.41 4.60 -7.39
C ILE A 273 25.35 5.10 -5.93
N SER A 274 24.91 6.35 -5.74
CA SER A 274 24.72 6.93 -4.42
C SER A 274 23.52 6.32 -3.72
N MET A 275 23.70 5.88 -2.45
CA MET A 275 22.68 5.23 -1.66
C MET A 275 22.64 5.78 -0.24
N ASP A 276 21.45 5.78 0.38
CA ASP A 276 21.24 6.07 1.81
C ASP A 276 20.37 4.99 2.44
N ARG A 277 20.86 4.35 3.49
CA ARG A 277 20.16 3.26 4.22
C ARG A 277 19.56 2.20 3.30
N GLY A 278 20.28 1.86 2.23
CA GLY A 278 19.88 0.88 1.22
C GLY A 278 19.00 1.43 0.10
N PHE A 279 18.49 2.66 0.18
CA PHE A 279 17.74 3.29 -0.91
C PHE A 279 18.68 3.94 -1.92
N VAL A 280 18.35 3.81 -3.21
CA VAL A 280 19.02 4.51 -4.30
C VAL A 280 18.59 5.97 -4.31
N LEU A 281 19.54 6.89 -4.23
CA LEU A 281 19.26 8.33 -4.30
C LEU A 281 19.07 8.78 -5.74
N THR A 282 17.99 9.51 -5.99
CA THR A 282 17.67 10.09 -7.31
C THR A 282 17.33 11.57 -7.17
N ASN A 283 17.45 12.29 -8.28
CA ASN A 283 16.86 13.61 -8.41
C ASN A 283 15.35 13.53 -8.71
N GLU A 284 14.69 14.66 -8.89
CA GLU A 284 13.25 14.75 -9.24
C GLU A 284 12.89 14.13 -10.59
N ARG A 285 13.88 13.90 -11.47
CA ARG A 285 13.73 13.21 -12.74
C ARG A 285 13.99 11.70 -12.64
N LEU A 286 14.09 11.17 -11.41
CA LEU A 286 14.40 9.77 -11.10
C LEU A 286 15.75 9.29 -11.66
N ALA A 287 16.63 10.23 -12.05
CA ALA A 287 17.99 9.94 -12.45
C ALA A 287 18.91 9.81 -11.23
N THR A 288 19.77 8.79 -11.24
CA THR A 288 20.83 8.63 -10.21
C THR A 288 21.98 9.61 -10.48
N ASN A 289 22.99 9.59 -9.62
CA ASN A 289 24.24 10.32 -9.84
C ASN A 289 25.10 9.76 -10.98
N VAL A 290 24.80 8.55 -11.49
CA VAL A 290 25.49 7.95 -12.61
C VAL A 290 24.71 8.26 -13.90
N PRO A 291 25.35 8.85 -14.94
CA PRO A 291 24.68 9.23 -16.16
C PRO A 291 23.93 8.06 -16.83
N ASN A 292 22.71 8.31 -17.31
CA ASN A 292 21.85 7.36 -17.98
C ASN A 292 21.42 6.15 -17.12
N VAL A 293 21.54 6.24 -15.78
CA VAL A 293 21.04 5.27 -14.82
C VAL A 293 19.92 5.89 -14.01
N PHE A 294 18.74 5.29 -14.06
CA PHE A 294 17.52 5.68 -13.37
C PHE A 294 17.14 4.64 -12.32
N ALA A 295 16.37 5.05 -11.31
CA ALA A 295 15.82 4.12 -10.33
C ALA A 295 14.35 4.46 -10.03
N VAL A 296 13.53 3.41 -9.85
CA VAL A 296 12.08 3.53 -9.64
C VAL A 296 11.54 2.52 -8.63
N GLY A 297 10.38 2.81 -8.06
CA GLY A 297 9.66 1.94 -7.14
C GLY A 297 10.26 1.91 -5.75
N ASP A 298 10.15 0.76 -5.09
CA ASP A 298 10.45 0.61 -3.66
C ASP A 298 11.94 0.78 -3.30
N ILE A 299 12.82 0.84 -4.27
CA ILE A 299 14.26 1.09 -4.05
C ILE A 299 14.63 2.57 -3.95
N VAL A 300 13.71 3.49 -4.29
CA VAL A 300 13.91 4.94 -4.09
C VAL A 300 13.21 5.40 -2.80
N PRO A 301 13.72 6.42 -2.10
CA PRO A 301 13.07 6.97 -0.92
C PRO A 301 11.63 7.41 -1.20
N GLY A 302 10.76 7.30 -0.20
CA GLY A 302 9.35 7.69 -0.28
C GLY A 302 8.38 6.53 -0.04
N LEU A 303 7.13 6.68 -0.49
CA LEU A 303 6.07 5.69 -0.28
C LEU A 303 6.31 4.43 -1.11
N GLN A 304 6.32 3.27 -0.45
CA GLN A 304 6.46 1.97 -1.12
C GLN A 304 5.08 1.46 -1.58
N LEU A 305 4.57 2.05 -2.66
CA LEU A 305 3.25 1.81 -3.23
C LEU A 305 3.35 1.39 -4.69
N ALA A 306 2.57 0.38 -5.08
CA ALA A 306 2.60 -0.16 -6.44
C ALA A 306 2.26 0.91 -7.50
N HIS A 307 1.23 1.73 -7.27
CA HIS A 307 0.81 2.79 -8.20
C HIS A 307 1.82 3.93 -8.29
N ARG A 308 2.58 4.23 -7.23
CA ARG A 308 3.75 5.10 -7.33
C ARG A 308 4.80 4.50 -8.26
N GLY A 309 5.10 3.22 -8.10
CA GLY A 309 6.01 2.50 -8.98
C GLY A 309 5.56 2.51 -10.44
N PHE A 310 4.26 2.29 -10.71
CA PHE A 310 3.72 2.39 -12.09
C PHE A 310 3.97 3.75 -12.70
N GLN A 311 3.61 4.81 -12.00
CA GLN A 311 3.77 6.17 -12.50
C GLN A 311 5.24 6.55 -12.68
N GLN A 312 6.11 6.14 -11.76
CA GLN A 312 7.56 6.35 -11.90
C GLN A 312 8.14 5.60 -13.11
N GLY A 313 7.68 4.37 -13.37
CA GLY A 313 8.08 3.60 -14.55
C GLY A 313 7.66 4.26 -15.87
N ILE A 314 6.41 4.73 -15.95
CA ILE A 314 5.90 5.51 -17.09
C ILE A 314 6.73 6.78 -17.28
N PHE A 315 6.92 7.53 -16.20
CA PHE A 315 7.69 8.77 -16.19
C PHE A 315 9.10 8.59 -16.75
N VAL A 316 9.84 7.57 -16.27
CA VAL A 316 11.22 7.32 -16.74
C VAL A 316 11.24 6.90 -18.21
N ALA A 317 10.29 6.12 -18.66
CA ALA A 317 10.20 5.77 -20.09
C ALA A 317 9.97 7.02 -20.97
N GLU A 318 9.10 7.93 -20.54
CA GLU A 318 8.82 9.19 -21.23
C GLU A 318 9.99 10.17 -21.17
N GLU A 319 10.70 10.22 -20.03
CA GLU A 319 11.91 11.03 -19.87
C GLU A 319 13.01 10.58 -20.82
N ILE A 320 13.28 9.28 -20.90
CA ILE A 320 14.27 8.69 -21.82
C ILE A 320 13.87 8.93 -23.28
N ALA A 321 12.58 8.93 -23.59
CA ALA A 321 12.08 9.24 -24.93
C ALA A 321 12.11 10.74 -25.27
N GLY A 322 12.50 11.63 -24.34
CA GLY A 322 12.60 13.07 -24.55
C GLY A 322 11.28 13.83 -24.50
N LEU A 323 10.23 13.24 -23.90
CA LEU A 323 8.89 13.88 -23.79
C LEU A 323 8.80 14.88 -22.65
N ALA A 324 9.81 14.98 -21.79
CA ALA A 324 9.87 15.88 -20.63
C ALA A 324 8.59 15.87 -19.77
N PRO A 325 8.18 14.71 -19.22
CA PRO A 325 6.97 14.60 -18.43
C PRO A 325 7.02 15.47 -17.17
N GLN A 326 5.84 15.84 -16.65
CA GLN A 326 5.73 16.58 -15.39
C GLN A 326 6.25 15.70 -14.24
N THR A 327 7.03 16.31 -13.34
CA THR A 327 7.54 15.64 -12.13
C THR A 327 6.42 15.16 -11.23
N ILE A 328 6.66 14.05 -10.51
CA ILE A 328 5.67 13.44 -9.63
C ILE A 328 5.66 14.19 -8.29
N ASP A 329 4.50 14.73 -7.91
CA ASP A 329 4.31 15.23 -6.56
C ASP A 329 4.07 14.05 -5.60
N GLU A 330 5.02 13.76 -4.73
CA GLU A 330 4.96 12.68 -3.75
C GLU A 330 3.81 12.86 -2.73
N THR A 331 3.39 14.10 -2.45
CA THR A 331 2.25 14.37 -1.56
C THR A 331 0.90 14.16 -2.24
N GLY A 332 0.86 14.26 -3.56
CA GLY A 332 -0.30 13.99 -4.40
C GLY A 332 -0.52 12.49 -4.71
N ILE A 333 0.24 11.59 -4.08
CA ILE A 333 0.05 10.14 -4.24
C ILE A 333 -1.00 9.64 -3.25
N PRO A 334 -2.11 9.04 -3.72
CA PRO A 334 -3.14 8.51 -2.83
C PRO A 334 -2.62 7.30 -2.03
N ARG A 335 -3.03 7.19 -0.78
CA ARG A 335 -2.76 6.06 0.10
C ARG A 335 -4.08 5.39 0.46
N VAL A 336 -4.11 4.07 0.40
CA VAL A 336 -5.28 3.28 0.81
C VAL A 336 -4.83 2.11 1.67
N THR A 337 -5.49 1.94 2.81
CA THR A 337 -5.40 0.77 3.69
C THR A 337 -6.73 0.04 3.64
N TYR A 338 -6.73 -1.20 3.16
CA TYR A 338 -7.94 -1.99 2.90
C TYR A 338 -8.38 -2.82 4.11
N SER A 339 -8.05 -2.36 5.30
CA SER A 339 -8.57 -2.92 6.55
C SER A 339 -10.09 -2.72 6.68
N GLU A 340 -10.70 -3.28 7.72
CA GLU A 340 -12.07 -2.96 8.07
C GLU A 340 -12.08 -2.21 9.41
N PRO A 341 -12.45 -0.90 9.41
CA PRO A 341 -12.81 -0.06 8.27
C PRO A 341 -11.63 0.26 7.36
N GLU A 342 -11.91 0.61 6.08
CA GLU A 342 -10.90 1.11 5.16
C GLU A 342 -10.43 2.51 5.57
N VAL A 343 -9.19 2.83 5.21
CA VAL A 343 -8.61 4.19 5.29
C VAL A 343 -8.15 4.62 3.91
N ALA A 344 -8.43 5.87 3.56
CA ALA A 344 -7.91 6.46 2.34
C ALA A 344 -7.50 7.92 2.57
N SER A 345 -6.36 8.32 2.04
CA SER A 345 -5.83 9.67 2.24
C SER A 345 -4.97 10.15 1.09
N ILE A 346 -4.93 11.47 0.92
CA ILE A 346 -4.05 12.17 -0.02
C ILE A 346 -3.70 13.54 0.55
N GLY A 347 -2.53 14.04 0.20
CA GLY A 347 -2.06 15.34 0.65
C GLY A 347 -1.50 15.33 2.07
N TYR A 348 -1.50 16.49 2.69
CA TYR A 348 -0.94 16.74 4.02
C TYR A 348 -1.93 16.39 5.12
N THR A 349 -1.46 15.76 6.20
CA THR A 349 -2.22 15.70 7.45
C THR A 349 -2.44 17.11 8.00
N GLU A 350 -3.39 17.27 8.91
CA GLU A 350 -3.65 18.58 9.54
C GLU A 350 -2.38 19.16 10.19
N ALA A 351 -1.59 18.33 10.86
CA ALA A 351 -0.33 18.75 11.49
C ALA A 351 0.70 19.21 10.46
N GLN A 352 0.89 18.45 9.38
CA GLN A 352 1.81 18.79 8.30
C GLN A 352 1.38 20.04 7.53
N ALA A 353 0.06 20.17 7.28
CA ALA A 353 -0.48 21.36 6.63
C ALA A 353 -0.26 22.62 7.49
N LYS A 354 -0.48 22.52 8.80
CA LYS A 354 -0.23 23.60 9.75
C LYS A 354 1.25 24.01 9.81
N GLU A 355 2.14 23.01 9.79
CA GLU A 355 3.60 23.27 9.74
C GLU A 355 3.99 23.99 8.45
N LYS A 356 3.44 23.54 7.31
CA LYS A 356 3.82 24.07 5.98
C LYS A 356 3.20 25.43 5.66
N TYR A 357 1.92 25.62 5.98
CA TYR A 357 1.13 26.79 5.56
C TYR A 357 0.82 27.79 6.69
N GLY A 358 1.04 27.40 7.95
CA GLY A 358 0.70 28.21 9.13
C GLY A 358 -0.80 28.12 9.44
N GLU A 359 -1.59 29.03 8.85
CA GLU A 359 -3.03 29.05 9.06
C GLU A 359 -3.75 28.10 8.07
N ILE A 360 -4.58 27.25 8.64
CA ILE A 360 -5.38 26.27 7.90
C ILE A 360 -6.82 26.25 8.45
N ASP A 361 -7.73 25.75 7.64
CA ASP A 361 -9.06 25.30 8.12
C ASP A 361 -9.18 23.80 7.92
N SER A 362 -9.85 23.10 8.83
CA SER A 362 -10.18 21.70 8.67
C SER A 362 -11.65 21.44 9.04
N TYR A 363 -12.24 20.44 8.42
CA TYR A 363 -13.59 19.99 8.72
C TYR A 363 -13.71 18.49 8.62
N GLU A 364 -14.40 17.88 9.58
CA GLU A 364 -14.67 16.44 9.62
C GLU A 364 -16.18 16.20 9.47
N TYR A 365 -16.57 15.65 8.30
CA TYR A 365 -17.93 15.21 8.06
C TYR A 365 -18.13 13.78 8.55
N ASN A 366 -19.02 13.57 9.51
CA ASN A 366 -19.32 12.26 10.05
C ASN A 366 -20.24 11.47 9.10
N LEU A 367 -19.84 10.26 8.70
CA LEU A 367 -20.63 9.38 7.81
C LEU A 367 -21.95 8.93 8.44
N GLY A 368 -22.14 9.08 9.76
CA GLY A 368 -23.42 8.88 10.41
C GLY A 368 -24.55 9.78 9.87
N GLY A 369 -24.22 10.93 9.27
CA GLY A 369 -25.16 11.80 8.56
C GLY A 369 -25.42 11.41 7.10
N ASN A 370 -24.70 10.44 6.56
CA ASN A 370 -24.81 10.03 5.16
C ASN A 370 -25.78 8.86 4.98
N GLY A 371 -26.81 9.03 4.13
CA GLY A 371 -27.87 8.04 3.93
C GLY A 371 -27.35 6.68 3.45
N LYS A 372 -26.34 6.65 2.55
CA LYS A 372 -25.76 5.39 2.06
C LYS A 372 -24.99 4.67 3.18
N SER A 373 -24.28 5.39 4.02
CA SER A 373 -23.56 4.82 5.17
C SER A 373 -24.55 4.20 6.17
N GLN A 374 -25.72 4.81 6.38
CA GLN A 374 -26.78 4.23 7.21
C GLN A 374 -27.34 2.93 6.60
N ILE A 375 -27.57 2.90 5.27
CA ILE A 375 -28.00 1.68 4.56
C ILE A 375 -26.97 0.55 4.71
N LEU A 376 -25.69 0.87 4.67
CA LEU A 376 -24.60 -0.10 4.81
C LEU A 376 -24.32 -0.50 6.27
N GLY A 377 -24.91 0.19 7.25
CA GLY A 377 -24.62 -0.03 8.67
C GLY A 377 -23.19 0.36 9.07
N THR A 378 -22.55 1.26 8.33
CA THR A 378 -21.15 1.66 8.55
C THR A 378 -21.03 3.02 9.20
N THR A 379 -19.88 3.27 9.82
CA THR A 379 -19.50 4.55 10.45
C THR A 379 -18.14 5.02 9.91
N GLY A 380 -17.79 6.25 10.22
CA GLY A 380 -16.52 6.83 9.81
C GLY A 380 -16.66 8.33 9.53
N PHE A 381 -15.71 8.89 8.82
CA PHE A 381 -15.74 10.30 8.45
C PHE A 381 -14.92 10.59 7.18
N ILE A 382 -15.18 11.76 6.61
CA ILE A 382 -14.32 12.43 5.62
C ILE A 382 -13.80 13.72 6.26
N LYS A 383 -12.49 13.83 6.40
CA LYS A 383 -11.80 15.02 6.91
C LYS A 383 -11.12 15.75 5.77
N LEU A 384 -11.43 17.02 5.61
CA LEU A 384 -10.79 17.96 4.70
C LEU A 384 -9.84 18.87 5.46
N VAL A 385 -8.71 19.15 4.87
CA VAL A 385 -7.75 20.16 5.31
C VAL A 385 -7.52 21.12 4.14
N ARG A 386 -7.72 22.42 4.36
CA ARG A 386 -7.40 23.44 3.37
C ARG A 386 -6.43 24.48 3.92
N GLN A 387 -5.67 25.09 3.05
CA GLN A 387 -4.97 26.33 3.35
C GLN A 387 -6.01 27.41 3.68
N LYS A 388 -5.70 28.30 4.62
CA LYS A 388 -6.60 29.38 5.00
C LYS A 388 -7.05 30.17 3.77
N ASP A 389 -8.36 30.23 3.53
CA ASP A 389 -8.98 30.83 2.34
C ASP A 389 -8.44 30.33 0.99
N GLY A 390 -7.79 29.16 1.00
CA GLY A 390 -7.12 28.56 -0.15
C GLY A 390 -7.72 27.20 -0.58
N PRO A 391 -7.00 26.47 -1.44
CA PRO A 391 -7.41 25.16 -1.93
C PRO A 391 -7.33 24.09 -0.84
N VAL A 392 -7.96 22.93 -1.14
CA VAL A 392 -7.82 21.71 -0.33
C VAL A 392 -6.42 21.15 -0.50
N VAL A 393 -5.73 20.93 0.63
CA VAL A 393 -4.35 20.43 0.69
C VAL A 393 -4.24 19.06 1.36
N GLY A 394 -5.34 18.51 1.85
CA GLY A 394 -5.39 17.17 2.42
C GLY A 394 -6.81 16.65 2.52
N VAL A 395 -6.97 15.35 2.22
CA VAL A 395 -8.23 14.61 2.37
C VAL A 395 -7.92 13.30 3.07
N HIS A 396 -8.61 13.04 4.19
CA HIS A 396 -8.40 11.87 5.03
C HIS A 396 -9.73 11.21 5.34
N MET A 397 -9.87 9.94 5.03
CA MET A 397 -11.14 9.22 5.12
C MET A 397 -10.96 7.91 5.87
N ILE A 398 -11.96 7.55 6.66
CA ILE A 398 -12.08 6.23 7.27
C ILE A 398 -13.54 5.78 7.22
N GLY A 399 -13.80 4.55 6.79
CA GLY A 399 -15.13 3.97 6.67
C GLY A 399 -15.19 2.92 5.57
N ALA A 400 -16.39 2.38 5.31
CA ALA A 400 -16.55 1.40 4.23
C ALA A 400 -16.34 2.04 2.86
N ARG A 401 -15.57 1.37 1.99
CA ARG A 401 -15.34 1.73 0.58
C ARG A 401 -14.72 3.11 0.34
N VAL A 402 -14.09 3.71 1.33
CA VAL A 402 -13.40 5.00 1.15
C VAL A 402 -12.22 4.89 0.19
N GLY A 403 -11.67 3.70 0.00
CA GLY A 403 -10.66 3.42 -1.00
C GLY A 403 -11.10 3.70 -2.43
N GLU A 404 -12.40 3.54 -2.75
CA GLU A 404 -12.96 3.88 -4.05
C GLU A 404 -13.26 5.40 -4.19
N LEU A 405 -13.48 6.10 -3.07
CA LEU A 405 -13.72 7.55 -3.07
C LEU A 405 -12.43 8.37 -3.30
N ILE A 406 -11.27 7.77 -3.11
CA ILE A 406 -9.97 8.46 -3.20
C ILE A 406 -9.72 9.05 -4.59
N GLY A 407 -10.34 8.51 -5.64
CA GLY A 407 -10.22 9.01 -7.00
C GLY A 407 -10.69 10.45 -7.15
N GLU A 408 -11.82 10.85 -6.52
CA GLU A 408 -12.27 12.23 -6.49
C GLU A 408 -11.34 13.11 -5.64
N ALA A 409 -10.95 12.63 -4.47
CA ALA A 409 -10.00 13.34 -3.61
C ALA A 409 -8.66 13.61 -4.32
N GLN A 410 -8.22 12.69 -5.18
CA GLN A 410 -7.02 12.86 -5.99
C GLN A 410 -7.16 14.00 -7.00
N LEU A 411 -8.30 14.13 -7.67
CA LEU A 411 -8.58 15.25 -8.57
C LEU A 411 -8.63 16.58 -7.81
N ILE A 412 -9.33 16.59 -6.67
CA ILE A 412 -9.46 17.77 -5.80
C ILE A 412 -8.07 18.28 -5.38
N TYR A 413 -7.22 17.39 -4.88
CA TYR A 413 -5.87 17.75 -4.44
C TYR A 413 -4.98 18.21 -5.60
N ASN A 414 -4.86 17.37 -6.65
CA ASN A 414 -3.90 17.62 -7.75
C ASN A 414 -4.30 18.80 -8.65
N TRP A 415 -5.56 19.20 -8.64
CA TRP A 415 -6.04 20.37 -9.36
C TRP A 415 -6.20 21.61 -8.48
N GLU A 416 -5.72 21.52 -7.22
CA GLU A 416 -5.78 22.64 -6.26
C GLU A 416 -7.18 23.23 -6.12
N ALA A 417 -8.22 22.34 -6.07
CA ALA A 417 -9.60 22.77 -6.03
C ALA A 417 -9.94 23.46 -4.72
N TYR A 418 -10.69 24.56 -4.83
CA TYR A 418 -11.25 25.26 -3.66
C TYR A 418 -12.51 24.53 -3.17
N PRO A 419 -12.77 24.55 -1.85
CA PRO A 419 -13.99 23.92 -1.32
C PRO A 419 -15.27 24.39 -2.01
N SER A 420 -15.37 25.66 -2.38
CA SER A 420 -16.53 26.23 -3.06
C SER A 420 -16.75 25.70 -4.49
N GLU A 421 -15.71 25.22 -5.15
CA GLU A 421 -15.82 24.62 -6.49
C GLU A 421 -16.42 23.22 -6.40
N VAL A 422 -15.92 22.39 -5.46
CA VAL A 422 -16.42 21.03 -5.21
C VAL A 422 -17.83 21.06 -4.62
N ALA A 423 -18.14 22.01 -3.74
CA ALA A 423 -19.46 22.21 -3.15
C ALA A 423 -20.58 22.46 -4.19
N ASN A 424 -20.23 22.90 -5.39
CA ASN A 424 -21.18 23.12 -6.49
C ASN A 424 -21.38 21.88 -7.37
N LEU A 425 -20.62 20.80 -7.16
CA LEU A 425 -20.80 19.55 -7.90
C LEU A 425 -22.06 18.82 -7.41
N ILE A 426 -22.71 18.12 -8.33
CA ILE A 426 -23.91 17.33 -8.02
C ILE A 426 -23.48 15.89 -7.79
N HIS A 427 -23.47 15.47 -6.53
CA HIS A 427 -23.22 14.08 -6.17
C HIS A 427 -24.51 13.26 -6.25
N ALA A 428 -24.41 12.04 -6.76
CA ALA A 428 -25.58 11.17 -6.90
C ALA A 428 -26.11 10.73 -5.53
N HIS A 429 -27.45 10.75 -5.35
CA HIS A 429 -28.12 10.32 -4.13
C HIS A 429 -28.84 8.97 -4.32
N PRO A 430 -28.76 7.99 -3.37
CA PRO A 430 -27.87 7.96 -2.19
C PRO A 430 -26.52 7.28 -2.50
N THR A 431 -25.44 7.95 -2.22
CA THR A 431 -24.07 7.40 -2.34
C THR A 431 -23.22 7.79 -1.14
N GLN A 432 -22.13 7.04 -0.89
CA GLN A 432 -21.14 7.48 0.08
C GLN A 432 -20.37 8.71 -0.40
N ASN A 433 -20.28 8.90 -1.72
CA ASN A 433 -19.56 10.02 -2.31
C ASN A 433 -20.21 11.38 -2.02
N GLU A 434 -21.53 11.41 -1.71
CA GLU A 434 -22.20 12.64 -1.22
C GLU A 434 -21.51 13.23 0.02
N ALA A 435 -20.88 12.37 0.84
CA ALA A 435 -20.13 12.82 2.02
C ALA A 435 -18.94 13.72 1.65
N MET A 436 -18.34 13.54 0.47
CA MET A 436 -17.32 14.45 -0.06
C MET A 436 -17.92 15.83 -0.36
N GLY A 437 -19.07 15.88 -1.05
CA GLY A 437 -19.79 17.11 -1.31
C GLY A 437 -20.24 17.83 -0.02
N GLU A 438 -20.79 17.09 0.94
CA GLU A 438 -21.23 17.64 2.23
C GLU A 438 -20.06 18.24 3.05
N ALA A 439 -18.90 17.56 3.05
CA ALA A 439 -17.71 18.09 3.71
C ALA A 439 -17.25 19.41 3.07
N HIS A 440 -17.31 19.52 1.74
CA HIS A 440 -16.95 20.75 1.02
C HIS A 440 -17.99 21.85 1.20
N LEU A 441 -19.29 21.53 1.21
CA LEU A 441 -20.37 22.47 1.55
C LEU A 441 -20.14 23.08 2.93
N ALA A 442 -19.86 22.23 3.93
CA ALA A 442 -19.61 22.68 5.29
C ALA A 442 -18.37 23.59 5.38
N LEU A 443 -17.25 23.18 4.76
CA LEU A 443 -16.01 23.97 4.74
C LEU A 443 -16.17 25.29 3.95
N SER A 444 -17.16 25.38 3.06
CA SER A 444 -17.55 26.60 2.34
C SER A 444 -18.57 27.47 3.10
N GLY A 445 -18.92 27.13 4.33
CA GLY A 445 -19.89 27.86 5.14
C GLY A 445 -21.35 27.65 4.74
N LYS A 446 -21.65 26.56 4.02
CA LYS A 446 -23.00 26.20 3.51
C LYS A 446 -23.38 24.76 3.90
N PRO A 447 -23.24 24.33 5.18
CA PRO A 447 -23.58 22.96 5.56
C PRO A 447 -25.06 22.67 5.26
N LEU A 448 -25.35 21.49 4.66
CA LEU A 448 -26.72 21.06 4.38
C LEU A 448 -27.17 19.99 5.39
N HIS A 449 -26.47 18.86 5.45
CA HIS A 449 -26.78 17.75 6.36
C HIS A 449 -25.69 17.59 7.45
N ALA A 450 -25.10 18.69 7.87
CA ALA A 450 -24.06 18.74 8.87
C ALA A 450 -24.35 19.89 9.88
N HIS A 451 -23.91 19.71 11.11
CA HIS A 451 -23.91 20.79 12.09
C HIS A 451 -22.83 21.81 11.76
N ALA A 452 -23.17 23.08 11.85
CA ALA A 452 -22.24 24.19 11.62
C ALA A 452 -21.24 24.33 12.79
#